data_da855f6a8fcd355e58d3f41218f948c6
#
_entry.id   da855f6a8fcd355e58d3f41218f948c6
#
_cell.length_a   1.000
_cell.length_b   1.000
_cell.length_c   1.000
_cell.angle_alpha   90.00
_cell.angle_beta   90.00
_cell.angle_gamma   90.00
#
_symmetry.space_group_name_H-M   'P 1'
#
loop_
_entity.id
_entity.type
_entity.pdbx_description
1 polymer ?
#
loop_
_entity_poly.entity_id
_entity_poly.type
_entity_poly.pdbx_seq_one_letter_code
_entity_poly.pdbx_strand_id
1 'polypeptide(L)'
;CPERSPDAGALPYSIHMTEEAAPLAPQRFGTRVRSIHGDHFDDPWDWLRDRNDPQVVAHIQAENRWADKVCEPTLELVDTLVSEFDSFTAPVVYSAPQRIGDWWYFQRQFHEDSYAKHYRVSALHYTETPVLADQETLEGEQLLLDENLCAQGEEFFKVGELVPTADGRLIAWSRDTEGDERWTWIIQDASS
;
A
#
# COMPACT_ATOMS: atom_id res chain seq x y z
N CYS A 1 -49.10 -4.72 6.76
CA CYS A 1 -48.07 -3.76 6.34
C CYS A 1 -47.93 -2.68 7.41
N PRO A 2 -46.78 -2.54 8.07
CA PRO A 2 -46.50 -1.36 8.86
C PRO A 2 -45.90 -0.28 7.96
N GLU A 3 -46.42 0.92 8.06
CA GLU A 3 -45.97 2.13 7.44
C GLU A 3 -44.53 2.45 7.82
N ARG A 4 -43.71 2.75 6.80
CA ARG A 4 -42.35 3.28 7.00
C ARG A 4 -42.48 4.75 7.39
N SER A 5 -42.01 5.11 8.56
CA SER A 5 -41.71 6.48 8.95
C SER A 5 -40.72 7.12 7.99
N PRO A 6 -40.96 8.33 7.50
CA PRO A 6 -40.02 9.10 6.71
C PRO A 6 -39.21 10.01 7.65
N ASP A 7 -38.23 9.43 8.33
CA ASP A 7 -37.18 10.21 8.97
C ASP A 7 -35.82 9.65 8.58
N ALA A 8 -35.50 9.77 7.30
CA ALA A 8 -34.14 9.76 6.86
C ALA A 8 -33.57 11.13 7.25
N GLY A 9 -32.98 11.20 8.45
CA GLY A 9 -32.23 12.34 8.92
C GLY A 9 -31.25 12.78 7.84
N ALA A 10 -31.42 13.99 7.34
CA ALA A 10 -30.44 14.61 6.46
C ALA A 10 -29.07 14.54 7.16
N LEU A 11 -28.10 13.98 6.48
CA LEU A 11 -26.72 13.95 6.98
C LEU A 11 -26.30 15.39 7.30
N PRO A 12 -25.72 15.66 8.48
CA PRO A 12 -25.39 17.01 8.93
C PRO A 12 -24.24 17.67 8.15
N TYR A 13 -23.75 17.05 7.09
CA TYR A 13 -22.61 17.55 6.32
C TYR A 13 -23.08 18.12 4.97
N SER A 14 -23.35 19.43 4.94
CA SER A 14 -23.32 20.21 3.70
C SER A 14 -21.85 20.46 3.37
N ILE A 15 -21.32 19.75 2.40
CA ILE A 15 -20.01 20.09 1.83
C ILE A 15 -20.20 21.41 1.09
N HIS A 16 -19.81 22.52 1.71
CA HIS A 16 -19.67 23.78 1.01
C HIS A 16 -18.46 23.67 0.09
N MET A 17 -18.71 23.26 -1.17
CA MET A 17 -17.70 23.34 -2.23
C MET A 17 -17.24 24.80 -2.33
N THR A 18 -15.93 25.03 -2.31
CA THR A 18 -15.38 26.38 -2.55
C THR A 18 -15.79 26.81 -3.96
N GLU A 19 -16.21 28.09 -4.14
CA GLU A 19 -16.52 28.65 -5.47
C GLU A 19 -15.27 28.77 -6.37
N GLU A 20 -14.09 28.50 -5.84
CA GLU A 20 -12.83 28.58 -6.57
C GLU A 20 -12.68 27.39 -7.52
N ALA A 21 -12.58 27.70 -8.82
CA ALA A 21 -12.40 26.68 -9.85
C ALA A 21 -11.04 25.97 -9.71
N ALA A 22 -11.02 24.68 -10.03
CA ALA A 22 -9.78 23.92 -10.10
C ALA A 22 -8.79 24.55 -11.10
N PRO A 23 -7.48 24.53 -10.82
CA PRO A 23 -6.46 24.97 -11.77
C PRO A 23 -6.54 24.17 -13.07
N LEU A 24 -6.45 24.87 -14.21
CA LEU A 24 -6.47 24.24 -15.51
C LEU A 24 -5.08 24.24 -16.13
N ALA A 25 -4.63 23.08 -16.60
CA ALA A 25 -3.41 22.98 -17.38
C ALA A 25 -3.55 23.74 -18.71
N PRO A 26 -2.66 24.68 -19.05
CA PRO A 26 -2.73 25.40 -20.31
C PRO A 26 -2.51 24.45 -21.50
N GLN A 27 -3.34 24.59 -22.53
CA GLN A 27 -3.18 23.83 -23.77
C GLN A 27 -2.05 24.44 -24.62
N ARG A 28 -1.14 23.60 -25.12
CA ARG A 28 -0.05 23.97 -26.02
C ARG A 28 -0.20 23.23 -27.34
N PHE A 29 -0.86 23.85 -28.29
CA PHE A 29 -1.09 23.28 -29.62
C PHE A 29 0.18 23.34 -30.49
N GLY A 30 0.28 22.39 -31.44
CA GLY A 30 1.37 22.34 -32.41
C GLY A 30 2.70 21.83 -31.85
N THR A 31 2.75 21.42 -30.58
CA THR A 31 3.98 20.95 -29.93
C THR A 31 4.20 19.44 -30.13
N ARG A 32 3.11 18.68 -30.22
CA ARG A 32 3.17 17.22 -30.36
C ARG A 32 2.01 16.69 -31.19
N VAL A 33 2.30 16.20 -32.38
CA VAL A 33 1.33 15.43 -33.17
C VAL A 33 1.53 13.95 -32.89
N ARG A 34 0.48 13.27 -32.47
CA ARG A 34 0.45 11.82 -32.29
C ARG A 34 -0.16 11.15 -33.51
N SER A 35 0.37 10.00 -33.87
CA SER A 35 -0.19 9.14 -34.92
C SER A 35 -0.48 7.75 -34.31
N ILE A 36 -1.74 7.37 -34.28
CA ILE A 36 -2.20 6.08 -33.73
C ILE A 36 -3.16 5.47 -34.72
N HIS A 37 -2.83 4.29 -35.23
CA HIS A 37 -3.66 3.55 -36.19
C HIS A 37 -4.03 4.34 -37.48
N GLY A 38 -3.19 5.29 -37.88
CA GLY A 38 -3.42 6.13 -39.02
C GLY A 38 -4.15 7.44 -38.79
N ASP A 39 -4.70 7.62 -37.59
CA ASP A 39 -5.24 8.92 -37.12
C ASP A 39 -4.15 9.83 -36.65
N HIS A 40 -4.26 11.11 -37.00
CA HIS A 40 -3.33 12.15 -36.55
C HIS A 40 -4.07 13.18 -35.72
N PHE A 41 -3.58 13.44 -34.51
CA PHE A 41 -4.15 14.47 -33.64
C PHE A 41 -3.05 15.21 -32.87
N ASP A 42 -3.33 16.48 -32.57
CA ASP A 42 -2.45 17.29 -31.73
C ASP A 42 -2.72 16.97 -30.26
N ASP A 43 -1.65 16.75 -29.49
CA ASP A 43 -1.74 16.53 -28.05
C ASP A 43 -1.30 17.82 -27.30
N PRO A 44 -2.26 18.68 -26.92
CA PRO A 44 -1.93 19.95 -26.29
C PRO A 44 -1.42 19.82 -24.85
N TRP A 45 -1.50 18.62 -24.27
CA TRP A 45 -1.05 18.32 -22.92
C TRP A 45 0.18 17.42 -22.85
N ASP A 46 0.83 17.08 -23.98
CA ASP A 46 2.04 16.23 -23.98
C ASP A 46 3.17 16.81 -23.10
N TRP A 47 3.21 18.13 -22.91
CA TRP A 47 4.17 18.82 -22.07
C TRP A 47 4.11 18.43 -20.58
N LEU A 48 2.95 17.97 -20.09
CA LEU A 48 2.77 17.49 -18.70
C LEU A 48 3.59 16.22 -18.41
N ARG A 49 4.13 15.56 -19.41
CA ARG A 49 4.96 14.36 -19.25
C ARG A 49 6.38 14.66 -18.78
N ASP A 50 6.83 15.90 -18.97
CA ASP A 50 8.16 16.31 -18.50
C ASP A 50 8.11 16.71 -17.04
N ARG A 51 8.40 15.72 -16.16
CA ARG A 51 8.41 15.91 -14.71
C ARG A 51 9.43 16.92 -14.20
N ASN A 52 10.40 17.33 -15.03
CA ASN A 52 11.41 18.32 -14.71
C ASN A 52 11.08 19.74 -15.22
N ASP A 53 10.01 19.90 -16.03
CA ASP A 53 9.56 21.24 -16.45
C ASP A 53 9.01 22.00 -15.22
N PRO A 54 9.58 23.18 -14.88
CA PRO A 54 9.09 23.98 -13.76
C PRO A 54 7.61 24.36 -13.85
N GLN A 55 7.04 24.43 -15.06
CA GLN A 55 5.61 24.72 -15.24
C GLN A 55 4.75 23.51 -14.91
N VAL A 56 5.22 22.29 -15.16
CA VAL A 56 4.56 21.06 -14.71
C VAL A 56 4.53 21.00 -13.18
N VAL A 57 5.69 21.23 -12.55
CA VAL A 57 5.79 21.26 -11.10
C VAL A 57 4.87 22.33 -10.49
N ALA A 58 4.88 23.55 -11.07
CA ALA A 58 4.02 24.64 -10.60
C ALA A 58 2.52 24.32 -10.75
N HIS A 59 2.12 23.65 -11.84
CA HIS A 59 0.75 23.22 -12.05
C HIS A 59 0.34 22.18 -11.01
N ILE A 60 1.12 21.12 -10.79
CA ILE A 60 0.83 20.09 -9.78
C ILE A 60 0.72 20.73 -8.38
N GLN A 61 1.63 21.65 -8.03
CA GLN A 61 1.54 22.36 -6.75
C GLN A 61 0.29 23.23 -6.63
N ALA A 62 -0.21 23.79 -7.73
CA ALA A 62 -1.47 24.55 -7.72
C ALA A 62 -2.68 23.63 -7.51
N GLU A 63 -2.69 22.46 -8.18
CA GLU A 63 -3.72 21.42 -7.98
C GLU A 63 -3.75 20.94 -6.53
N ASN A 64 -2.58 20.64 -5.95
CA ASN A 64 -2.50 20.20 -4.55
C ASN A 64 -3.04 21.26 -3.60
N ARG A 65 -2.65 22.54 -3.75
CA ARG A 65 -3.19 23.64 -2.90
C ARG A 65 -4.69 23.79 -3.03
N TRP A 66 -5.22 23.61 -4.23
CA TRP A 66 -6.67 23.66 -4.45
C TRP A 66 -7.36 22.47 -3.78
N ALA A 67 -6.82 21.26 -3.92
CA ALA A 67 -7.32 20.05 -3.27
C ALA A 67 -7.33 20.19 -1.74
N ASP A 68 -6.22 20.65 -1.15
CA ASP A 68 -6.12 20.91 0.29
C ASP A 68 -7.24 21.84 0.78
N LYS A 69 -7.48 22.93 0.05
CA LYS A 69 -8.53 23.90 0.38
C LYS A 69 -9.95 23.32 0.26
N VAL A 70 -10.19 22.49 -0.78
CA VAL A 70 -11.49 21.83 -0.97
C VAL A 70 -11.73 20.77 0.11
N CYS A 71 -10.68 20.06 0.53
CA CYS A 71 -10.76 19.00 1.53
C CYS A 71 -10.76 19.53 2.98
N GLU A 72 -10.28 20.76 3.23
CA GLU A 72 -10.18 21.35 4.57
C GLU A 72 -11.45 21.17 5.43
N PRO A 73 -12.69 21.41 4.91
CA PRO A 73 -13.91 21.24 5.70
C PRO A 73 -14.21 19.79 6.10
N THR A 74 -13.52 18.81 5.51
CA THR A 74 -13.73 17.37 5.78
C THR A 74 -12.70 16.78 6.73
N LEU A 75 -11.67 17.51 7.15
CA LEU A 75 -10.56 16.99 7.94
C LEU A 75 -11.02 16.41 9.28
N GLU A 76 -11.95 17.06 9.99
CA GLU A 76 -12.48 16.54 11.25
C GLU A 76 -13.24 15.20 11.06
N LEU A 77 -13.96 15.06 9.94
CA LEU A 77 -14.60 13.80 9.58
C LEU A 77 -13.56 12.71 9.24
N VAL A 78 -12.50 13.08 8.52
CA VAL A 78 -11.38 12.17 8.20
C VAL A 78 -10.75 11.64 9.48
N ASP A 79 -10.41 12.52 10.44
CA ASP A 79 -9.82 12.12 11.73
C ASP A 79 -10.75 11.19 12.51
N THR A 80 -12.05 11.46 12.50
CA THR A 80 -13.06 10.62 13.14
C THR A 80 -13.09 9.22 12.50
N LEU A 81 -13.17 9.16 11.17
CA LEU A 81 -13.21 7.90 10.43
C LEU A 81 -11.92 7.09 10.57
N VAL A 82 -10.76 7.75 10.54
CA VAL A 82 -9.46 7.09 10.78
C VAL A 82 -9.44 6.47 12.17
N SER A 83 -9.88 7.20 13.20
CA SER A 83 -9.93 6.68 14.57
C SER A 83 -10.91 5.50 14.72
N GLU A 84 -12.06 5.53 14.01
CA GLU A 84 -12.98 4.39 13.97
C GLU A 84 -12.35 3.18 13.29
N PHE A 85 -11.75 3.32 12.10
CA PHE A 85 -11.09 2.22 11.39
C PHE A 85 -9.97 1.61 12.24
N ASP A 86 -9.20 2.43 12.90
CA ASP A 86 -8.12 2.02 13.80
C ASP A 86 -8.66 1.14 14.94
N SER A 87 -9.82 1.52 15.51
CA SER A 87 -10.46 0.76 16.58
C SER A 87 -10.94 -0.64 16.16
N PHE A 88 -11.15 -0.87 14.86
CA PHE A 88 -11.54 -2.17 14.29
C PHE A 88 -10.35 -3.00 13.82
N THR A 89 -9.17 -2.40 13.75
CA THR A 89 -7.95 -3.09 13.31
C THR A 89 -7.46 -4.03 14.40
N ALA A 90 -7.22 -5.29 14.05
CA ALA A 90 -6.65 -6.25 14.99
C ALA A 90 -5.23 -5.84 15.38
N PRO A 91 -4.82 -6.05 16.66
CA PRO A 91 -3.45 -5.71 17.09
C PRO A 91 -2.38 -6.44 16.31
N VAL A 92 -2.69 -7.63 15.80
CA VAL A 92 -1.80 -8.41 14.93
C VAL A 92 -2.63 -9.09 13.84
N VAL A 93 -2.17 -8.97 12.60
CA VAL A 93 -2.74 -9.71 11.46
C VAL A 93 -1.79 -10.85 11.09
N TYR A 94 -2.35 -12.02 10.83
CA TYR A 94 -1.60 -13.24 10.51
C TYR A 94 -1.94 -13.72 9.11
N SER A 95 -0.95 -14.24 8.38
CA SER A 95 -1.24 -15.08 7.22
C SER A 95 -1.60 -16.51 7.65
N ALA A 96 -2.29 -17.24 6.79
CA ALA A 96 -2.46 -18.68 7.01
C ALA A 96 -1.09 -19.39 6.92
N PRO A 97 -0.71 -20.24 7.91
CA PRO A 97 0.52 -21.00 7.85
C PRO A 97 0.54 -21.94 6.65
N GLN A 98 1.65 -21.96 5.93
CA GLN A 98 1.88 -22.84 4.78
C GLN A 98 3.00 -23.82 5.06
N ARG A 99 2.76 -25.12 4.82
CA ARG A 99 3.77 -26.13 5.01
C ARG A 99 4.59 -26.33 3.74
N ILE A 100 5.92 -26.18 3.87
CA ILE A 100 6.89 -26.51 2.82
C ILE A 100 7.98 -27.35 3.45
N GLY A 101 8.08 -28.61 3.04
CA GLY A 101 9.01 -29.59 3.65
C GLY A 101 8.73 -29.78 5.14
N ASP A 102 9.78 -29.59 5.95
CA ASP A 102 9.74 -29.76 7.40
C ASP A 102 9.48 -28.45 8.17
N TRP A 103 8.93 -27.44 7.49
CA TRP A 103 8.68 -26.12 8.04
C TRP A 103 7.27 -25.62 7.74
N TRP A 104 6.70 -24.89 8.73
CA TRP A 104 5.54 -24.02 8.55
C TRP A 104 6.01 -22.59 8.41
N TYR A 105 5.57 -21.90 7.35
CA TYR A 105 5.88 -20.50 7.05
C TYR A 105 4.63 -19.66 7.22
N PHE A 106 4.77 -18.49 7.83
CA PHE A 106 3.69 -17.54 8.05
C PHE A 106 4.23 -16.12 8.22
N GLN A 107 3.33 -15.16 8.16
CA GLN A 107 3.62 -13.75 8.37
C GLN A 107 2.84 -13.24 9.57
N ARG A 108 3.39 -12.22 10.22
CA ARG A 108 2.70 -11.36 11.18
C ARG A 108 2.93 -9.92 10.81
N GLN A 109 1.87 -9.11 10.91
CA GLN A 109 1.95 -7.65 10.85
C GLN A 109 1.34 -7.10 12.14
N PHE A 110 2.14 -6.46 12.94
CA PHE A 110 1.69 -5.78 14.14
C PHE A 110 1.09 -4.43 13.77
N HIS A 111 0.15 -3.96 14.56
CA HIS A 111 -0.56 -2.71 14.28
C HIS A 111 0.38 -1.49 14.17
N GLU A 112 1.43 -1.46 14.99
CA GLU A 112 2.46 -0.42 14.97
C GLU A 112 3.48 -0.53 13.82
N ASP A 113 3.54 -1.69 13.14
CA ASP A 113 4.47 -1.95 12.05
C ASP A 113 3.85 -1.53 10.70
N SER A 114 4.63 -0.86 9.86
CA SER A 114 4.21 -0.52 8.50
C SER A 114 4.23 -1.72 7.56
N TYR A 115 5.04 -2.74 7.88
CA TYR A 115 5.29 -3.91 7.06
C TYR A 115 5.21 -5.20 7.87
N ALA A 116 5.07 -6.34 7.16
CA ALA A 116 5.02 -7.65 7.76
C ALA A 116 6.41 -8.15 8.22
N LYS A 117 6.38 -9.14 9.13
CA LYS A 117 7.53 -9.97 9.50
C LYS A 117 7.24 -11.41 9.09
N HIS A 118 8.22 -12.07 8.49
CA HIS A 118 8.11 -13.43 8.00
C HIS A 118 8.79 -14.40 8.96
N TYR A 119 8.08 -15.48 9.28
CA TYR A 119 8.52 -16.45 10.28
C TYR A 119 8.40 -17.88 9.75
N ARG A 120 9.09 -18.78 10.44
CA ARG A 120 8.88 -20.21 10.31
C ARG A 120 8.96 -20.92 11.66
N VAL A 121 8.31 -22.08 11.74
CA VAL A 121 8.45 -23.06 12.83
C VAL A 121 8.61 -24.46 12.28
N SER A 122 9.25 -25.36 13.06
CA SER A 122 9.47 -26.75 12.64
C SER A 122 8.15 -27.53 12.56
N ALA A 123 7.87 -28.13 11.40
CA ALA A 123 6.74 -29.03 11.22
C ALA A 123 6.95 -30.41 11.88
N LEU A 124 8.15 -30.68 12.37
CA LEU A 124 8.43 -31.85 13.21
C LEU A 124 7.97 -31.62 14.66
N HIS A 125 7.97 -30.37 15.11
CA HIS A 125 7.44 -29.97 16.41
C HIS A 125 5.93 -29.73 16.33
N TYR A 126 5.47 -29.04 15.30
CA TYR A 126 4.06 -28.75 15.00
C TYR A 126 3.58 -29.69 13.90
N THR A 127 3.12 -30.91 14.27
CA THR A 127 2.67 -31.91 13.29
C THR A 127 1.39 -31.53 12.58
N GLU A 128 0.58 -30.68 13.21
CA GLU A 128 -0.61 -30.02 12.65
C GLU A 128 -0.35 -28.54 12.41
N THR A 129 -1.23 -27.88 11.65
CA THR A 129 -1.16 -26.44 11.37
C THR A 129 -1.08 -25.64 12.68
N PRO A 130 -0.02 -24.86 12.91
CA PRO A 130 0.08 -24.06 14.12
C PRO A 130 -1.05 -23.03 14.19
N VAL A 131 -1.60 -22.86 15.38
CA VAL A 131 -2.59 -21.82 15.66
C VAL A 131 -1.85 -20.55 16.06
N LEU A 132 -2.04 -19.49 15.28
CA LEU A 132 -1.36 -18.20 15.49
C LEU A 132 -2.19 -17.22 16.32
N ALA A 133 -3.53 -17.39 16.31
CA ALA A 133 -4.43 -16.55 17.09
C ALA A 133 -4.13 -16.74 18.59
N ASP A 134 -4.09 -15.65 19.33
CA ASP A 134 -3.84 -15.59 20.78
C ASP A 134 -2.39 -15.90 21.22
N GLN A 135 -1.45 -16.08 20.29
CA GLN A 135 -0.03 -16.29 20.64
C GLN A 135 0.86 -15.21 20.02
N GLU A 136 1.64 -14.54 20.86
CA GLU A 136 2.65 -13.58 20.39
C GLU A 136 3.82 -14.30 19.72
N THR A 137 4.24 -15.47 20.26
CA THR A 137 5.40 -16.22 19.75
C THR A 137 5.16 -17.71 19.91
N LEU A 138 5.44 -18.48 18.85
CA LEU A 138 5.44 -19.95 18.91
C LEU A 138 6.78 -20.48 19.43
N GLU A 139 6.77 -21.61 20.14
CA GLU A 139 8.02 -22.24 20.60
C GLU A 139 8.89 -22.66 19.38
N GLY A 140 10.14 -22.23 19.38
CA GLY A 140 11.08 -22.52 18.28
C GLY A 140 10.83 -21.71 17.01
N GLU A 141 10.07 -20.63 17.11
CA GLU A 141 9.83 -19.69 16.01
C GLU A 141 11.13 -19.01 15.57
N GLN A 142 11.33 -18.91 14.27
CA GLN A 142 12.49 -18.25 13.67
C GLN A 142 12.01 -17.11 12.77
N LEU A 143 12.52 -15.91 13.01
CA LEU A 143 12.36 -14.78 12.10
C LEU A 143 13.22 -14.99 10.87
N LEU A 144 12.63 -14.87 9.68
CA LEU A 144 13.30 -15.02 8.39
C LEU A 144 13.59 -13.67 7.74
N LEU A 145 12.62 -12.75 7.83
CA LEU A 145 12.72 -11.43 7.24
C LEU A 145 11.84 -10.46 8.05
N ASP A 146 12.41 -9.34 8.45
CA ASP A 146 11.69 -8.20 8.97
C ASP A 146 11.68 -7.11 7.89
N GLU A 147 10.52 -6.93 7.24
CA GLU A 147 10.37 -5.94 6.18
C GLU A 147 10.57 -4.51 6.70
N ASN A 148 10.23 -4.25 7.99
CA ASN A 148 10.40 -2.93 8.59
C ASN A 148 11.89 -2.55 8.72
N LEU A 149 12.76 -3.53 9.02
CA LEU A 149 14.20 -3.31 9.03
C LEU A 149 14.75 -3.08 7.62
N CYS A 150 14.23 -3.84 6.64
CA CYS A 150 14.65 -3.72 5.24
C CYS A 150 14.21 -2.40 4.60
N ALA A 151 13.11 -1.82 5.06
CA ALA A 151 12.56 -0.55 4.57
C ALA A 151 13.28 0.69 5.13
N GLN A 152 14.18 0.53 6.12
CA GLN A 152 14.84 1.68 6.75
C GLN A 152 15.70 2.46 5.75
N GLY A 153 15.40 3.75 5.61
CA GLY A 153 16.12 4.66 4.71
C GLY A 153 15.63 4.67 3.27
N GLU A 154 14.64 3.86 2.92
CA GLU A 154 14.00 3.86 1.61
C GLU A 154 12.78 4.80 1.60
N GLU A 155 12.58 5.55 0.52
CA GLU A 155 11.37 6.38 0.33
C GLU A 155 10.15 5.52 -0.05
N PHE A 156 10.41 4.40 -0.71
CA PHE A 156 9.43 3.37 -1.06
C PHE A 156 10.03 2.00 -0.79
N PHE A 157 9.23 1.08 -0.27
CA PHE A 157 9.66 -0.30 -0.05
C PHE A 157 8.48 -1.26 -0.22
N LYS A 158 8.69 -2.33 -0.96
CA LYS A 158 7.72 -3.41 -1.11
C LYS A 158 8.44 -4.74 -1.29
N VAL A 159 8.02 -5.75 -0.55
CA VAL A 159 8.39 -7.14 -0.81
C VAL A 159 7.43 -7.74 -1.83
N GLY A 160 7.97 -8.37 -2.86
CA GLY A 160 7.17 -9.07 -3.87
C GLY A 160 6.83 -10.48 -3.41
N GLU A 161 7.82 -11.34 -3.41
CA GLU A 161 7.67 -12.74 -3.02
C GLU A 161 8.77 -13.15 -2.05
N LEU A 162 8.46 -14.12 -1.19
CA LEU A 162 9.42 -14.86 -0.38
C LEU A 162 9.18 -16.35 -0.60
N VAL A 163 10.20 -17.04 -1.12
CA VAL A 163 10.14 -18.46 -1.48
C VAL A 163 11.27 -19.22 -0.79
N PRO A 164 10.96 -20.14 0.12
CA PRO A 164 11.98 -21.01 0.72
C PRO A 164 12.35 -22.17 -0.22
N THR A 165 13.57 -22.68 -0.07
CA THR A 165 13.93 -23.98 -0.67
C THR A 165 13.21 -25.14 0.02
N ALA A 166 13.03 -26.26 -0.68
CA ALA A 166 12.31 -27.42 -0.15
C ALA A 166 12.97 -28.01 1.10
N ASP A 167 14.29 -27.87 1.25
CA ASP A 167 15.06 -28.28 2.42
C ASP A 167 15.07 -27.23 3.54
N GLY A 168 14.47 -26.04 3.31
CA GLY A 168 14.39 -24.95 4.26
C GLY A 168 15.73 -24.26 4.59
N ARG A 169 16.79 -24.51 3.81
CA ARG A 169 18.10 -23.92 4.06
C ARG A 169 18.24 -22.49 3.57
N LEU A 170 17.65 -22.21 2.43
CA LEU A 170 17.71 -20.88 1.80
C LEU A 170 16.31 -20.29 1.65
N ILE A 171 16.24 -18.97 1.63
CA ILE A 171 15.09 -18.22 1.16
C ILE A 171 15.52 -17.32 0.02
N ALA A 172 14.66 -17.20 -0.99
CA ALA A 172 14.75 -16.20 -2.02
C ALA A 172 13.60 -15.22 -1.84
N TRP A 173 13.88 -13.93 -1.82
CA TRP A 173 12.86 -12.92 -1.73
C TRP A 173 13.16 -11.74 -2.65
N SER A 174 12.13 -11.03 -3.07
CA SER A 174 12.29 -9.91 -3.99
C SER A 174 11.81 -8.61 -3.35
N ARG A 175 12.47 -7.49 -3.72
CA ARG A 175 12.08 -6.15 -3.28
C ARG A 175 12.03 -5.16 -4.43
N ASP A 176 11.16 -4.17 -4.29
CA ASP A 176 11.09 -2.96 -5.09
C ASP A 176 11.27 -1.76 -4.17
N THR A 177 12.24 -0.89 -4.46
CA THR A 177 12.55 0.33 -3.69
C THR A 177 12.27 1.62 -4.46
N GLU A 178 11.75 1.50 -5.70
CA GLU A 178 11.46 2.63 -6.59
C GLU A 178 9.97 2.80 -6.88
N GLY A 179 9.16 1.75 -6.63
CA GLY A 179 7.73 1.75 -6.96
C GLY A 179 7.44 1.58 -8.44
N ASP A 180 8.38 1.02 -9.21
CA ASP A 180 8.29 0.82 -10.65
C ASP A 180 8.11 -0.65 -11.07
N GLU A 181 7.88 -1.52 -10.07
CA GLU A 181 7.69 -2.97 -10.23
C GLU A 181 8.91 -3.70 -10.81
N ARG A 182 10.11 -3.12 -10.67
CA ARG A 182 11.37 -3.78 -10.96
C ARG A 182 11.91 -4.44 -9.71
N TRP A 183 11.89 -5.77 -9.73
CA TRP A 183 12.20 -6.58 -8.56
C TRP A 183 13.67 -6.96 -8.51
N THR A 184 14.33 -6.62 -7.40
CA THR A 184 15.66 -7.14 -7.07
C THR A 184 15.50 -8.38 -6.21
N TRP A 185 16.03 -9.52 -6.67
CA TRP A 185 16.01 -10.78 -5.95
C TRP A 185 17.23 -10.93 -5.05
N ILE A 186 16.98 -11.40 -3.83
CA ILE A 186 17.98 -11.65 -2.81
C ILE A 186 17.85 -13.12 -2.40
N ILE A 187 18.98 -13.82 -2.30
CA ILE A 187 19.03 -15.19 -1.80
C ILE A 187 19.90 -15.17 -0.54
N GLN A 188 19.39 -15.70 0.54
CA GLN A 188 20.07 -15.74 1.83
C GLN A 188 19.85 -17.07 2.54
N ASP A 189 20.72 -17.37 3.51
CA ASP A 189 20.52 -18.49 4.42
C ASP A 189 19.34 -18.20 5.35
N ALA A 190 18.47 -19.18 5.53
CA ALA A 190 17.27 -19.03 6.36
C ALA A 190 17.60 -19.04 7.88
N SER A 191 18.86 -19.20 8.26
CA SER A 191 19.34 -19.17 9.64
C SER A 191 20.19 -17.92 9.96
N SER A 192 20.36 -17.01 8.98
CA SER A 192 21.22 -15.82 9.11
C SER A 192 20.43 -14.58 9.53
#